data_aae6c232206bc754f1ab9d8e07306317
#
_entry.id   aae6c232206bc754f1ab9d8e07306317
#
_cell.length_a   1.000
_cell.length_b   1.000
_cell.length_c   1.000
_cell.angle_alpha   90.00
_cell.angle_beta   90.00
_cell.angle_gamma   90.00
#
_symmetry.space_group_name_H-M   'P 1'
#
loop_
_entity.id
_entity.type
_entity.pdbx_description
1 polymer ?
#
loop_
_entity_poly.entity_id
_entity_poly.type
_entity_poly.pdbx_seq_one_letter_code
_entity_poly.pdbx_strand_id
1 'polypeptide(L)'
;MPSPPIPPWQQVPRHLRLSYWELGEEHKARRRSALEQEAEGLAADPAAAIMGYSRLPDAFGGRLVNGDLAATLLPTLAANPTQGYEALEDSECRAVVSMNQVGKLLRDRALDLAARDPVLILMGGQATGKTTGALALGHTFGAILDAPHTDPDAMRFLIRRVRPMGNEVHVAYTDRTPAGALRAMLDRSEREGRYVPLDRMARTHAQAPYTFLNLGSQIGRDLVLYHIQADEGEGSRMAEGREALEQISRRPKPAARELANRLQGAYLTLLRTQTDDPQAWYSRDVLAGLNRSLDPWRRGEADRLLRRICQAMAQRSPEGGPGAPAGKP
;
A
#
# COMPACT_ATOMS: atom_id res chain seq x y z
N MET A 1 -1.43 18.95 21.46
CA MET A 1 -1.98 19.41 20.18
C MET A 1 -3.38 18.86 20.03
N PRO A 2 -4.38 19.60 19.53
CA PRO A 2 -5.69 19.04 19.23
C PRO A 2 -5.52 17.92 18.19
N SER A 3 -6.28 16.83 18.35
CA SER A 3 -6.30 15.76 17.37
C SER A 3 -6.73 16.31 16.00
N PRO A 4 -6.11 15.84 14.89
CA PRO A 4 -6.53 16.29 13.56
C PRO A 4 -8.01 15.96 13.34
N PRO A 5 -8.73 16.77 12.56
CA PRO A 5 -10.14 16.52 12.28
C PRO A 5 -10.32 15.18 11.58
N ILE A 6 -11.35 14.45 12.01
CA ILE A 6 -11.68 13.14 11.39
C ILE A 6 -12.06 13.37 9.92
N PRO A 7 -11.39 12.70 8.96
CA PRO A 7 -11.70 12.85 7.55
C PRO A 7 -13.16 12.52 7.22
N PRO A 8 -13.80 13.21 6.26
CA PRO A 8 -15.21 13.01 5.94
C PRO A 8 -15.62 11.56 5.67
N TRP A 9 -14.75 10.78 4.99
CA TRP A 9 -15.01 9.38 4.69
C TRP A 9 -15.01 8.49 5.94
N GLN A 10 -14.29 8.88 7.00
CA GLN A 10 -14.28 8.16 8.28
C GLN A 10 -15.51 8.51 9.15
N GLN A 11 -16.21 9.61 8.85
CA GLN A 11 -17.44 9.98 9.56
C GLN A 11 -18.63 9.12 9.14
N VAL A 12 -18.58 8.49 7.96
CA VAL A 12 -19.60 7.53 7.51
C VAL A 12 -19.47 6.24 8.33
N PRO A 13 -20.56 5.73 8.93
CA PRO A 13 -20.53 4.46 9.66
C PRO A 13 -19.95 3.33 8.79
N ARG A 14 -19.07 2.51 9.38
CA ARG A 14 -18.31 1.47 8.65
C ARG A 14 -19.18 0.54 7.79
N HIS A 15 -20.34 0.15 8.30
CA HIS A 15 -21.28 -0.74 7.59
C HIS A 15 -22.06 -0.07 6.45
N LEU A 16 -22.01 1.26 6.35
CA LEU A 16 -22.68 2.04 5.30
C LEU A 16 -21.70 2.51 4.21
N ARG A 17 -20.39 2.36 4.41
CA ARG A 17 -19.40 2.75 3.39
C ARG A 17 -19.53 1.86 2.16
N LEU A 18 -19.56 2.49 0.99
CA LEU A 18 -19.62 1.79 -0.29
C LEU A 18 -18.25 1.77 -0.96
N SER A 19 -17.86 0.62 -1.49
CA SER A 19 -16.72 0.55 -2.41
C SER A 19 -17.07 1.25 -3.72
N TYR A 20 -16.05 1.70 -4.48
CA TYR A 20 -16.23 2.26 -5.82
C TYR A 20 -17.02 1.31 -6.74
N TRP A 21 -16.77 0.02 -6.62
CA TRP A 21 -17.40 -1.00 -7.45
C TRP A 21 -18.90 -1.17 -7.17
N GLU A 22 -19.40 -0.71 -6.04
CA GLU A 22 -20.81 -0.72 -5.67
C GLU A 22 -21.54 0.55 -6.13
N LEU A 23 -20.80 1.54 -6.66
CA LEU A 23 -21.39 2.78 -7.19
C LEU A 23 -22.08 2.53 -8.53
N GLY A 24 -23.10 3.34 -8.82
CA GLY A 24 -23.70 3.39 -10.16
C GLY A 24 -22.73 3.96 -11.20
N GLU A 25 -22.88 3.57 -12.46
CA GLU A 25 -21.94 3.91 -13.55
C GLU A 25 -21.69 5.42 -13.71
N GLU A 26 -22.71 6.25 -13.53
CA GLU A 26 -22.55 7.70 -13.57
C GLU A 26 -21.62 8.24 -12.47
N HIS A 27 -21.69 7.68 -11.26
CA HIS A 27 -20.80 8.05 -10.15
C HIS A 27 -19.36 7.58 -10.39
N LYS A 28 -19.19 6.37 -10.95
CA LYS A 28 -17.89 5.85 -11.34
C LYS A 28 -17.25 6.72 -12.42
N ALA A 29 -18.01 7.05 -13.48
CA ALA A 29 -17.54 7.88 -14.57
C ALA A 29 -17.12 9.28 -14.09
N ARG A 30 -17.91 9.93 -13.23
CA ARG A 30 -17.57 11.21 -12.64
C ARG A 30 -16.26 11.14 -11.80
N ARG A 31 -16.09 10.08 -11.01
CA ARG A 31 -14.89 9.91 -10.20
C ARG A 31 -13.65 9.66 -11.06
N ARG A 32 -13.73 8.81 -12.08
CA ARG A 32 -12.64 8.60 -13.05
C ARG A 32 -12.23 9.92 -13.72
N SER A 33 -13.20 10.64 -14.26
CA SER A 33 -12.95 11.93 -14.94
C SER A 33 -12.29 12.94 -14.01
N ALA A 34 -12.71 13.04 -12.75
CA ALA A 34 -12.07 13.93 -11.79
C ALA A 34 -10.62 13.54 -11.51
N LEU A 35 -10.34 12.24 -11.27
CA LEU A 35 -8.98 11.73 -11.05
C LEU A 35 -8.08 11.96 -12.26
N GLU A 36 -8.61 11.77 -13.48
CA GLU A 36 -7.87 12.00 -14.72
C GLU A 36 -7.47 13.47 -14.87
N GLN A 37 -8.41 14.40 -14.67
CA GLN A 37 -8.14 15.83 -14.74
C GLN A 37 -7.12 16.29 -13.67
N GLU A 38 -7.27 15.81 -12.43
CA GLU A 38 -6.34 16.11 -11.34
C GLU A 38 -4.93 15.56 -11.65
N ALA A 39 -4.83 14.32 -12.13
CA ALA A 39 -3.55 13.70 -12.46
C ALA A 39 -2.86 14.33 -13.67
N GLU A 40 -3.63 14.71 -14.70
CA GLU A 40 -3.13 15.46 -15.85
C GLU A 40 -2.63 16.85 -15.44
N GLY A 41 -3.36 17.54 -14.58
CA GLY A 41 -2.95 18.83 -14.01
C GLY A 41 -1.62 18.73 -13.25
N LEU A 42 -1.45 17.71 -12.40
CA LEU A 42 -0.17 17.45 -11.72
C LEU A 42 0.97 17.11 -12.68
N ALA A 43 0.71 16.33 -13.71
CA ALA A 43 1.73 15.98 -14.70
C ALA A 43 2.13 17.16 -15.57
N ALA A 44 1.21 18.10 -15.84
CA ALA A 44 1.42 19.32 -16.60
C ALA A 44 2.17 20.40 -15.81
N ASP A 45 2.15 20.36 -14.47
CA ASP A 45 2.88 21.31 -13.59
C ASP A 45 3.87 20.56 -12.68
N PRO A 46 5.08 20.22 -13.19
CA PRO A 46 6.13 19.57 -12.42
C PRO A 46 6.53 20.30 -11.14
N ALA A 47 6.52 21.61 -11.15
CA ALA A 47 6.91 22.42 -10.00
C ALA A 47 5.87 22.30 -8.87
N ALA A 48 4.59 22.40 -9.20
CA ALA A 48 3.50 22.20 -8.24
C ALA A 48 3.49 20.76 -7.69
N ALA A 49 3.70 19.75 -8.54
CA ALA A 49 3.77 18.35 -8.12
C ALA A 49 4.91 18.11 -7.12
N ILE A 50 6.13 18.56 -7.42
CA ILE A 50 7.30 18.45 -6.54
C ILE A 50 7.05 19.19 -5.21
N MET A 51 6.59 20.42 -5.28
CA MET A 51 6.35 21.25 -4.09
C MET A 51 5.24 20.65 -3.21
N GLY A 52 4.13 20.21 -3.82
CA GLY A 52 3.04 19.56 -3.11
C GLY A 52 3.51 18.29 -2.41
N TYR A 53 4.23 17.43 -3.14
CA TYR A 53 4.76 16.18 -2.61
C TYR A 53 5.75 16.40 -1.46
N SER A 54 6.68 17.33 -1.60
CA SER A 54 7.71 17.61 -0.59
C SER A 54 7.13 18.14 0.73
N ARG A 55 5.91 18.65 0.72
CA ARG A 55 5.19 19.13 1.92
C ARG A 55 4.44 18.01 2.65
N LEU A 56 4.27 16.85 2.04
CA LEU A 56 3.65 15.71 2.71
C LEU A 56 4.57 15.23 3.86
N PRO A 57 4.04 15.03 5.07
CA PRO A 57 4.86 14.67 6.24
C PRO A 57 5.72 13.43 6.00
N ASP A 58 5.15 12.41 5.34
CA ASP A 58 5.82 11.13 5.10
C ASP A 58 6.74 11.14 3.88
N ALA A 59 6.85 12.25 3.13
CA ALA A 59 7.74 12.36 1.99
C ALA A 59 9.18 12.78 2.38
N PHE A 60 9.44 13.13 3.64
CA PHE A 60 10.75 13.57 4.13
C PHE A 60 11.38 14.67 3.25
N GLY A 61 10.59 15.71 2.93
CA GLY A 61 11.02 16.80 2.05
C GLY A 61 11.22 16.36 0.59
N GLY A 62 10.57 15.28 0.16
CA GLY A 62 10.65 14.72 -1.20
C GLY A 62 11.75 13.67 -1.39
N ARG A 63 12.46 13.29 -0.32
CA ARG A 63 13.51 12.25 -0.37
C ARG A 63 12.96 10.83 -0.42
N LEU A 64 11.82 10.56 0.24
CA LEU A 64 11.10 9.31 0.07
C LEU A 64 10.20 9.43 -1.15
N VAL A 65 10.32 8.52 -2.11
CA VAL A 65 9.44 8.41 -3.27
C VAL A 65 8.59 7.17 -3.14
N ASN A 66 7.28 7.39 -2.96
CA ASN A 66 6.28 6.34 -2.85
C ASN A 66 5.08 6.73 -3.73
N GLY A 67 4.71 5.86 -4.68
CA GLY A 67 3.63 6.13 -5.63
C GLY A 67 2.26 6.31 -4.97
N ASP A 68 2.03 5.62 -3.87
CA ASP A 68 0.77 5.70 -3.14
C ASP A 68 0.67 7.01 -2.36
N LEU A 69 1.79 7.47 -1.79
CA LEU A 69 1.87 8.78 -1.15
C LEU A 69 1.68 9.89 -2.20
N ALA A 70 2.27 9.74 -3.40
CA ALA A 70 2.05 10.68 -4.49
C ALA A 70 0.59 10.76 -4.92
N ALA A 71 -0.15 9.64 -4.91
CA ALA A 71 -1.57 9.62 -5.25
C ALA A 71 -2.43 10.44 -4.28
N THR A 72 -1.98 10.67 -3.04
CA THR A 72 -2.71 11.52 -2.08
C THR A 72 -2.72 13.01 -2.45
N LEU A 73 -1.92 13.41 -3.45
CA LEU A 73 -2.00 14.75 -4.05
C LEU A 73 -3.28 14.96 -4.87
N LEU A 74 -3.98 13.89 -5.24
CA LEU A 74 -5.26 13.98 -5.96
C LEU A 74 -6.39 14.26 -4.95
N PRO A 75 -7.07 15.43 -5.00
CA PRO A 75 -8.13 15.79 -4.06
C PRO A 75 -9.26 14.76 -4.01
N THR A 76 -9.66 14.23 -5.17
CA THR A 76 -10.71 13.19 -5.27
C THR A 76 -10.32 11.91 -4.54
N LEU A 77 -9.04 11.51 -4.60
CA LEU A 77 -8.54 10.35 -3.85
C LEU A 77 -8.46 10.67 -2.36
N ALA A 78 -7.92 11.83 -1.99
CA ALA A 78 -7.80 12.24 -0.59
C ALA A 78 -9.16 12.35 0.12
N ALA A 79 -10.20 12.79 -0.59
CA ALA A 79 -11.56 12.89 -0.05
C ALA A 79 -12.19 11.52 0.30
N ASN A 80 -11.89 10.48 -0.47
CA ASN A 80 -12.31 9.10 -0.20
C ASN A 80 -11.26 8.12 -0.74
N PRO A 81 -10.24 7.77 0.07
CA PRO A 81 -9.12 6.97 -0.40
C PRO A 81 -9.53 5.58 -0.92
N THR A 82 -10.44 4.86 -0.25
CA THR A 82 -10.90 3.54 -0.70
C THR A 82 -11.42 3.61 -2.13
N GLN A 83 -12.40 4.45 -2.38
CA GLN A 83 -12.99 4.61 -3.72
C GLN A 83 -12.00 5.22 -4.73
N GLY A 84 -11.10 6.10 -4.27
CA GLY A 84 -10.07 6.71 -5.11
C GLY A 84 -9.07 5.68 -5.63
N TYR A 85 -8.53 4.84 -4.75
CA TYR A 85 -7.61 3.77 -5.16
C TYR A 85 -8.28 2.73 -6.05
N GLU A 86 -9.52 2.33 -5.75
CA GLU A 86 -10.30 1.41 -6.59
C GLU A 86 -10.56 1.99 -7.98
N ALA A 87 -10.85 3.29 -8.07
CA ALA A 87 -11.04 3.96 -9.36
C ALA A 87 -9.74 4.03 -10.18
N LEU A 88 -8.57 4.20 -9.53
CA LEU A 88 -7.28 4.11 -10.21
C LEU A 88 -6.98 2.69 -10.74
N GLU A 89 -7.56 1.66 -10.15
CA GLU A 89 -7.44 0.26 -10.60
C GLU A 89 -8.46 -0.09 -11.71
N ASP A 90 -9.44 0.78 -11.97
CA ASP A 90 -10.39 0.60 -13.07
C ASP A 90 -9.66 0.74 -14.42
N SER A 91 -9.83 -0.25 -15.30
CA SER A 91 -9.18 -0.27 -16.62
C SER A 91 -9.59 0.90 -17.52
N GLU A 92 -10.72 1.54 -17.24
CA GLU A 92 -11.18 2.74 -17.95
C GLU A 92 -10.54 4.03 -17.42
N CYS A 93 -9.89 3.99 -16.24
CA CYS A 93 -9.26 5.17 -15.65
C CYS A 93 -7.84 5.39 -16.20
N ARG A 94 -7.60 6.53 -16.83
CA ARG A 94 -6.30 6.90 -17.42
C ARG A 94 -5.39 7.68 -16.46
N ALA A 95 -5.88 8.06 -15.29
CA ALA A 95 -5.10 8.81 -14.30
C ALA A 95 -3.77 8.14 -13.94
N VAL A 96 -3.71 6.79 -13.98
CA VAL A 96 -2.48 6.02 -13.74
C VAL A 96 -1.34 6.40 -14.69
N VAL A 97 -1.64 6.74 -15.94
CA VAL A 97 -0.62 7.15 -16.92
C VAL A 97 0.08 8.44 -16.48
N SER A 98 -0.71 9.45 -16.13
CA SER A 98 -0.23 10.74 -15.63
C SER A 98 0.48 10.60 -14.28
N MET A 99 -0.07 9.79 -13.37
CA MET A 99 0.57 9.51 -12.08
C MET A 99 1.91 8.76 -12.22
N ASN A 100 2.08 7.92 -13.23
CA ASN A 100 3.39 7.32 -13.54
C ASN A 100 4.41 8.37 -14.01
N GLN A 101 3.98 9.41 -14.74
CA GLN A 101 4.84 10.55 -15.12
C GLN A 101 5.24 11.35 -13.87
N VAL A 102 4.29 11.66 -13.00
CA VAL A 102 4.55 12.31 -11.70
C VAL A 102 5.53 11.47 -10.88
N GLY A 103 5.32 10.15 -10.76
CA GLY A 103 6.24 9.26 -10.05
C GLY A 103 7.68 9.25 -10.60
N LYS A 104 7.84 9.33 -11.92
CA LYS A 104 9.17 9.47 -12.56
C LYS A 104 9.82 10.80 -12.18
N LEU A 105 9.06 11.89 -12.29
CA LEU A 105 9.52 13.23 -11.91
C LEU A 105 9.97 13.30 -10.45
N LEU A 106 9.17 12.78 -9.52
CA LEU A 106 9.50 12.76 -8.09
C LEU A 106 10.74 11.93 -7.81
N ARG A 107 10.90 10.79 -8.47
CA ARG A 107 12.11 9.97 -8.37
C ARG A 107 13.35 10.72 -8.86
N ASP A 108 13.28 11.34 -10.02
CA ASP A 108 14.39 12.09 -10.58
C ASP A 108 14.79 13.25 -9.66
N ARG A 109 13.80 13.96 -9.12
CA ARG A 109 14.04 15.00 -8.12
C ARG A 109 14.66 14.48 -6.83
N ALA A 110 14.22 13.32 -6.31
CA ALA A 110 14.81 12.73 -5.12
C ALA A 110 16.26 12.31 -5.34
N LEU A 111 16.59 11.78 -6.53
CA LEU A 111 17.96 11.45 -6.90
C LEU A 111 18.83 12.71 -7.02
N ASP A 112 18.32 13.80 -7.58
CA ASP A 112 19.04 15.08 -7.63
C ASP A 112 19.31 15.62 -6.21
N LEU A 113 18.34 15.50 -5.30
CA LEU A 113 18.49 15.88 -3.88
C LEU A 113 19.50 14.99 -3.14
N ALA A 114 19.60 13.73 -3.52
CA ALA A 114 20.56 12.81 -2.92
C ALA A 114 22.00 13.19 -3.24
N ALA A 115 22.25 13.87 -4.37
CA ALA A 115 23.61 14.21 -4.84
C ALA A 115 24.53 12.98 -4.83
N ARG A 116 25.43 12.85 -3.83
CA ARG A 116 26.32 11.68 -3.67
C ARG A 116 25.99 10.84 -2.43
N ASP A 117 24.93 11.20 -1.73
CA ASP A 117 24.50 10.45 -0.55
C ASP A 117 23.97 9.06 -0.96
N PRO A 118 24.01 8.06 -0.07
CA PRO A 118 23.49 6.73 -0.35
C PRO A 118 22.00 6.75 -0.75
N VAL A 119 21.63 5.89 -1.71
CA VAL A 119 20.25 5.71 -2.15
C VAL A 119 19.74 4.35 -1.70
N LEU A 120 18.63 4.35 -0.97
CA LEU A 120 17.95 3.12 -0.54
C LEU A 120 16.82 2.76 -1.47
N ILE A 121 16.83 1.53 -1.97
CA ILE A 121 15.72 0.95 -2.73
C ILE A 121 15.05 -0.09 -1.85
N LEU A 122 13.78 0.17 -1.52
CA LEU A 122 12.96 -0.75 -0.71
C LEU A 122 12.22 -1.70 -1.62
N MET A 123 12.35 -2.99 -1.38
CA MET A 123 11.62 -4.01 -2.10
C MET A 123 10.98 -5.03 -1.14
N GLY A 124 10.00 -5.76 -1.66
CA GLY A 124 9.21 -6.71 -0.87
C GLY A 124 7.76 -6.76 -1.32
N GLY A 125 7.01 -7.73 -0.84
CA GLY A 125 5.59 -7.83 -1.09
C GLY A 125 4.80 -6.63 -0.56
N GLN A 126 3.55 -6.55 -0.92
CA GLN A 126 2.65 -5.52 -0.36
C GLN A 126 2.45 -5.76 1.15
N ALA A 127 2.39 -4.68 1.93
CA ALA A 127 2.19 -4.69 3.38
C ALA A 127 3.25 -5.47 4.20
N THR A 128 4.47 -5.65 3.66
CA THR A 128 5.59 -6.26 4.41
C THR A 128 6.24 -5.33 5.42
N GLY A 129 5.88 -4.05 5.45
CA GLY A 129 6.49 -3.07 6.37
C GLY A 129 7.79 -2.44 5.82
N LYS A 130 7.91 -2.29 4.51
CA LYS A 130 9.10 -1.69 3.84
C LYS A 130 9.54 -0.36 4.47
N THR A 131 8.63 0.59 4.58
CA THR A 131 8.94 1.92 5.13
C THR A 131 9.37 1.83 6.59
N THR A 132 8.72 0.99 7.41
CA THR A 132 9.12 0.73 8.79
C THR A 132 10.50 0.08 8.86
N GLY A 133 10.78 -0.89 7.97
CA GLY A 133 12.08 -1.55 7.86
C GLY A 133 13.18 -0.57 7.46
N ALA A 134 12.92 0.39 6.58
CA ALA A 134 13.86 1.43 6.20
C ALA A 134 14.31 2.28 7.41
N LEU A 135 13.37 2.62 8.29
CA LEU A 135 13.68 3.36 9.51
C LEU A 135 14.57 2.56 10.47
N ALA A 136 14.46 1.23 10.48
CA ALA A 136 15.30 0.35 11.30
C ALA A 136 16.76 0.30 10.84
N LEU A 137 17.06 0.67 9.59
CA LEU A 137 18.44 0.72 9.10
C LEU A 137 19.28 1.84 9.74
N GLY A 138 18.65 2.85 10.36
CA GLY A 138 19.35 3.91 11.11
C GLY A 138 20.30 4.77 10.28
N HIS A 139 20.34 4.60 8.95
CA HIS A 139 21.22 5.35 8.05
C HIS A 139 20.49 6.59 7.51
N THR A 140 21.26 7.65 7.25
CA THR A 140 20.74 8.80 6.52
C THR A 140 20.91 8.56 5.03
N PHE A 141 19.81 8.31 4.33
CA PHE A 141 19.79 8.16 2.89
C PHE A 141 19.43 9.50 2.22
N GLY A 142 20.14 9.82 1.13
CA GLY A 142 19.82 10.98 0.31
C GLY A 142 18.50 10.83 -0.42
N ALA A 143 18.16 9.59 -0.86
CA ALA A 143 16.86 9.23 -1.40
C ALA A 143 16.45 7.84 -0.97
N ILE A 144 15.14 7.63 -0.83
CA ILE A 144 14.50 6.34 -0.53
C ILE A 144 13.44 6.07 -1.60
N LEU A 145 13.59 4.98 -2.35
CA LEU A 145 12.67 4.60 -3.41
C LEU A 145 11.82 3.42 -2.93
N ASP A 146 10.57 3.69 -2.58
CA ASP A 146 9.63 2.70 -2.02
C ASP A 146 8.61 2.24 -3.07
N ALA A 147 8.78 1.04 -3.56
CA ALA A 147 7.82 0.34 -4.42
C ALA A 147 7.97 -1.18 -4.24
N PRO A 148 7.06 -2.01 -4.78
CA PRO A 148 7.22 -3.46 -4.71
C PRO A 148 8.49 -3.99 -5.38
N HIS A 149 8.93 -3.35 -6.48
CA HIS A 149 10.14 -3.69 -7.24
C HIS A 149 10.27 -5.20 -7.49
N THR A 150 9.26 -5.78 -8.14
CA THR A 150 9.20 -7.22 -8.39
C THR A 150 9.75 -7.63 -9.76
N ASP A 151 10.07 -6.67 -10.62
CA ASP A 151 10.66 -6.88 -11.93
C ASP A 151 12.19 -6.71 -11.86
N PRO A 152 12.99 -7.79 -12.13
CA PRO A 152 14.43 -7.73 -12.11
C PRO A 152 15.05 -6.76 -13.13
N ASP A 153 14.44 -6.60 -14.31
CA ASP A 153 14.95 -5.72 -15.36
C ASP A 153 14.72 -4.25 -15.00
N ALA A 154 13.53 -3.92 -14.51
CA ALA A 154 13.23 -2.59 -14.00
C ALA A 154 14.17 -2.21 -12.84
N MET A 155 14.47 -3.14 -11.94
CA MET A 155 15.42 -2.93 -10.85
C MET A 155 16.84 -2.70 -11.38
N ARG A 156 17.31 -3.52 -12.32
CA ARG A 156 18.63 -3.32 -12.95
C ARG A 156 18.74 -1.97 -13.63
N PHE A 157 17.68 -1.57 -14.35
CA PHE A 157 17.62 -0.25 -14.99
C PHE A 157 17.73 0.87 -13.94
N LEU A 158 16.99 0.78 -12.85
CA LEU A 158 17.02 1.77 -11.78
C LEU A 158 18.42 1.87 -11.13
N ILE A 159 19.05 0.74 -10.81
CA ILE A 159 20.40 0.70 -10.23
C ILE A 159 21.43 1.32 -11.19
N ARG A 160 21.36 0.99 -12.50
CA ARG A 160 22.23 1.58 -13.52
C ARG A 160 22.02 3.09 -13.68
N ARG A 161 20.85 3.62 -13.36
CA ARG A 161 20.58 5.05 -13.39
C ARG A 161 21.17 5.78 -12.16
N VAL A 162 21.15 5.16 -11.01
CA VAL A 162 21.63 5.74 -9.74
C VAL A 162 23.18 5.76 -9.67
N ARG A 163 23.84 4.68 -10.06
CA ARG A 163 25.31 4.52 -9.97
C ARG A 163 26.15 5.60 -10.65
N PRO A 164 25.85 6.01 -11.92
CA PRO A 164 26.66 7.04 -12.57
C PRO A 164 26.64 8.38 -11.87
N MET A 165 25.68 8.62 -10.98
CA MET A 165 25.62 9.83 -10.15
C MET A 165 26.59 9.81 -8.97
N GLY A 166 27.31 8.69 -8.79
CA GLY A 166 28.29 8.53 -7.70
C GLY A 166 27.67 8.10 -6.36
N ASN A 167 26.38 7.70 -6.36
CA ASN A 167 25.69 7.26 -5.17
C ASN A 167 25.99 5.79 -4.85
N GLU A 168 26.19 5.48 -3.58
CA GLU A 168 26.13 4.10 -3.09
C GLU A 168 24.70 3.60 -3.12
N VAL A 169 24.47 2.37 -3.62
CA VAL A 169 23.13 1.79 -3.76
C VAL A 169 22.90 0.71 -2.73
N HIS A 170 21.93 0.95 -1.87
CA HIS A 170 21.45 0.01 -0.86
C HIS A 170 20.13 -0.59 -1.32
N VAL A 171 19.95 -1.89 -1.18
CA VAL A 171 18.70 -2.58 -1.50
C VAL A 171 18.23 -3.34 -0.27
N ALA A 172 17.08 -2.97 0.26
CA ALA A 172 16.48 -3.64 1.40
C ALA A 172 15.25 -4.45 0.97
N TYR A 173 15.32 -5.76 1.12
CA TYR A 173 14.19 -6.66 0.95
C TYR A 173 13.50 -6.88 2.29
N THR A 174 12.25 -6.44 2.38
CA THR A 174 11.42 -6.65 3.56
C THR A 174 10.46 -7.81 3.33
N ASP A 175 10.42 -8.72 4.29
CA ASP A 175 9.63 -9.94 4.25
C ASP A 175 8.73 -10.05 5.48
N ARG A 176 7.55 -10.61 5.28
CA ARG A 176 6.54 -10.91 6.32
C ARG A 176 5.74 -12.12 5.91
N THR A 177 5.24 -12.89 6.89
CA THR A 177 4.34 -14.00 6.58
C THR A 177 3.10 -13.50 5.83
N PRO A 178 2.51 -14.29 4.91
CA PRO A 178 1.31 -13.88 4.17
C PRO A 178 0.14 -13.50 5.09
N ALA A 179 -0.06 -14.22 6.19
CA ALA A 179 -1.10 -13.90 7.17
C ALA A 179 -0.83 -12.58 7.90
N GLY A 180 0.42 -12.34 8.32
CA GLY A 180 0.84 -11.09 8.94
C GLY A 180 0.75 -9.90 7.97
N ALA A 181 1.09 -10.11 6.69
CA ALA A 181 0.94 -9.08 5.67
C ALA A 181 -0.54 -8.74 5.40
N LEU A 182 -1.43 -9.76 5.40
CA LEU A 182 -2.88 -9.55 5.26
C LEU A 182 -3.42 -8.71 6.42
N ARG A 183 -3.07 -9.07 7.67
CA ARG A 183 -3.49 -8.32 8.86
C ARG A 183 -2.98 -6.87 8.81
N ALA A 184 -1.69 -6.67 8.55
CA ALA A 184 -1.10 -5.34 8.43
C ALA A 184 -1.75 -4.50 7.32
N MET A 185 -2.14 -5.11 6.21
CA MET A 185 -2.86 -4.46 5.12
C MET A 185 -4.25 -4.01 5.58
N LEU A 186 -5.00 -4.88 6.27
CA LEU A 186 -6.33 -4.57 6.78
C LEU A 186 -6.28 -3.45 7.83
N ASP A 187 -5.35 -3.53 8.79
CA ASP A 187 -5.17 -2.49 9.82
C ASP A 187 -4.82 -1.13 9.19
N ARG A 188 -4.00 -1.15 8.14
CA ARG A 188 -3.68 0.07 7.38
C ARG A 188 -4.90 0.59 6.63
N SER A 189 -5.72 -0.29 6.05
CA SER A 189 -6.90 0.13 5.30
C SER A 189 -7.92 0.87 6.16
N GLU A 190 -8.05 0.53 7.43
CA GLU A 190 -8.91 1.26 8.38
C GLU A 190 -8.39 2.67 8.68
N ARG A 191 -7.06 2.86 8.72
CA ARG A 191 -6.45 4.18 8.99
C ARG A 191 -6.38 5.06 7.75
N GLU A 192 -6.04 4.47 6.60
CA GLU A 192 -5.68 5.19 5.38
C GLU A 192 -6.73 5.05 4.27
N GLY A 193 -7.76 4.22 4.47
CA GLY A 193 -8.77 3.90 3.43
C GLY A 193 -8.19 3.15 2.23
N ARG A 194 -7.06 2.45 2.40
CA ARG A 194 -6.33 1.83 1.29
C ARG A 194 -6.07 0.35 1.56
N TYR A 195 -6.51 -0.49 0.67
CA TYR A 195 -6.21 -1.91 0.66
C TYR A 195 -5.50 -2.34 -0.63
N VAL A 196 -5.05 -3.59 -0.68
CA VAL A 196 -4.44 -4.20 -1.87
C VAL A 196 -5.20 -5.48 -2.19
N PRO A 197 -5.61 -5.71 -3.45
CA PRO A 197 -6.23 -6.95 -3.89
C PRO A 197 -5.36 -8.17 -3.55
N LEU A 198 -5.99 -9.27 -3.09
CA LEU A 198 -5.26 -10.45 -2.59
C LEU A 198 -4.40 -11.12 -3.65
N ASP A 199 -4.85 -11.12 -4.91
CA ASP A 199 -4.08 -11.65 -6.04
C ASP A 199 -2.82 -10.82 -6.33
N ARG A 200 -2.92 -9.47 -6.21
CA ARG A 200 -1.76 -8.57 -6.33
C ARG A 200 -0.78 -8.76 -5.19
N MET A 201 -1.29 -8.91 -3.96
CA MET A 201 -0.47 -9.23 -2.80
C MET A 201 0.27 -10.56 -3.03
N ALA A 202 -0.42 -11.61 -3.46
CA ALA A 202 0.19 -12.91 -3.75
C ALA A 202 1.29 -12.82 -4.81
N ARG A 203 1.04 -12.11 -5.91
CA ARG A 203 2.03 -11.92 -6.99
C ARG A 203 3.28 -11.22 -6.48
N THR A 204 3.14 -10.12 -5.76
CA THR A 204 4.30 -9.34 -5.28
C THR A 204 5.10 -10.13 -4.24
N HIS A 205 4.45 -10.87 -3.34
CA HIS A 205 5.14 -11.73 -2.38
C HIS A 205 5.85 -12.93 -3.03
N ALA A 206 5.29 -13.47 -4.12
CA ALA A 206 5.95 -14.54 -4.86
C ALA A 206 7.18 -14.06 -5.63
N GLN A 207 7.12 -12.87 -6.24
CA GLN A 207 8.14 -12.39 -7.17
C GLN A 207 9.31 -11.67 -6.47
N ALA A 208 9.05 -10.91 -5.40
CA ALA A 208 10.05 -10.10 -4.75
C ALA A 208 11.31 -10.88 -4.31
N PRO A 209 11.24 -12.07 -3.69
CA PRO A 209 12.42 -12.82 -3.28
C PRO A 209 13.29 -13.26 -4.48
N TYR A 210 12.67 -13.61 -5.61
CA TYR A 210 13.42 -13.95 -6.83
C TYR A 210 14.15 -12.76 -7.40
N THR A 211 13.50 -11.60 -7.43
CA THR A 211 14.13 -10.36 -7.89
C THR A 211 15.32 -10.01 -7.00
N PHE A 212 15.18 -10.09 -5.67
CA PHE A 212 16.27 -9.82 -4.74
C PHE A 212 17.47 -10.76 -4.95
N LEU A 213 17.23 -12.07 -5.05
CA LEU A 213 18.28 -13.05 -5.31
C LEU A 213 18.97 -12.82 -6.66
N ASN A 214 18.21 -12.47 -7.69
CA ASN A 214 18.75 -12.18 -9.01
C ASN A 214 19.69 -10.96 -8.98
N LEU A 215 19.33 -9.91 -8.25
CA LEU A 215 20.18 -8.74 -8.05
C LEU A 215 21.49 -9.12 -7.33
N GLY A 216 21.38 -9.89 -6.24
CA GLY A 216 22.54 -10.33 -5.46
C GLY A 216 23.53 -11.16 -6.26
N SER A 217 23.05 -12.04 -7.14
CA SER A 217 23.90 -12.89 -7.97
C SER A 217 24.60 -12.15 -9.13
N GLN A 218 23.95 -11.15 -9.72
CA GLN A 218 24.43 -10.48 -10.94
C GLN A 218 25.19 -9.17 -10.67
N ILE A 219 24.87 -8.46 -9.57
CA ILE A 219 25.34 -7.10 -9.32
C ILE A 219 25.95 -6.96 -7.92
N GLY A 220 25.92 -8.05 -7.13
CA GLY A 220 26.07 -8.05 -5.68
C GLY A 220 27.36 -7.46 -5.09
N ARG A 221 28.45 -7.31 -5.86
CA ARG A 221 29.71 -6.74 -5.34
C ARG A 221 29.66 -5.22 -5.10
N ASP A 222 28.72 -4.55 -5.78
CA ASP A 222 28.59 -3.09 -5.75
C ASP A 222 27.26 -2.65 -5.15
N LEU A 223 26.56 -3.52 -4.43
CA LEU A 223 25.33 -3.22 -3.72
C LEU A 223 25.45 -3.60 -2.26
N VAL A 224 24.94 -2.76 -1.39
CA VAL A 224 24.70 -3.13 0.01
C VAL A 224 23.30 -3.74 0.07
N LEU A 225 23.23 -5.02 0.44
CA LEU A 225 21.99 -5.80 0.46
C LEU A 225 21.55 -6.03 1.90
N TYR A 226 20.27 -5.79 2.17
CA TYR A 226 19.65 -6.08 3.46
C TYR A 226 18.44 -6.99 3.29
N HIS A 227 18.29 -7.94 4.22
CA HIS A 227 17.05 -8.67 4.41
C HIS A 227 16.47 -8.29 5.77
N ILE A 228 15.25 -7.77 5.78
CA ILE A 228 14.53 -7.34 6.97
C ILE A 228 13.32 -8.24 7.13
N GLN A 229 13.33 -9.06 8.16
CA GLN A 229 12.19 -9.86 8.54
C GLN A 229 11.33 -9.09 9.52
N ALA A 230 10.12 -8.72 9.12
CA ALA A 230 9.15 -8.06 9.97
C ALA A 230 8.27 -9.11 10.66
N ASP A 231 8.63 -9.53 11.88
CA ASP A 231 7.86 -10.47 12.67
C ASP A 231 6.79 -9.76 13.52
N GLU A 232 5.69 -10.46 13.80
CA GLU A 232 4.66 -9.97 14.71
C GLU A 232 5.18 -10.04 16.15
N GLY A 233 5.35 -8.89 16.81
CA GLY A 233 5.60 -8.81 18.26
C GLY A 233 7.06 -8.81 18.73
N GLU A 234 8.06 -9.18 17.92
CA GLU A 234 9.46 -9.33 18.37
C GLU A 234 10.43 -8.27 17.81
N GLY A 235 9.97 -7.29 17.07
CA GLY A 235 10.84 -6.37 16.35
C GLY A 235 11.35 -6.96 15.02
N SER A 236 12.03 -6.14 14.23
CA SER A 236 12.55 -6.59 12.94
C SER A 236 13.93 -7.24 13.12
N ARG A 237 14.10 -8.43 12.52
CA ARG A 237 15.44 -9.04 12.39
C ARG A 237 16.06 -8.61 11.07
N MET A 238 17.35 -8.30 11.08
CA MET A 238 18.06 -7.83 9.91
C MET A 238 19.30 -8.69 9.66
N ALA A 239 19.50 -9.02 8.37
CA ALA A 239 20.73 -9.62 7.86
C ALA A 239 21.27 -8.77 6.72
N GLU A 240 22.61 -8.78 6.51
CA GLU A 240 23.27 -7.96 5.51
C GLU A 240 24.14 -8.81 4.56
N GLY A 241 24.32 -8.32 3.34
CA GLY A 241 25.23 -8.87 2.36
C GLY A 241 24.96 -10.33 2.02
N ARG A 242 25.96 -11.18 2.18
CA ARG A 242 25.87 -12.62 1.87
C ARG A 242 24.85 -13.34 2.75
N GLU A 243 24.78 -12.99 4.02
CA GLU A 243 23.82 -13.58 4.95
C GLU A 243 22.37 -13.31 4.52
N ALA A 244 22.08 -12.08 4.07
CA ALA A 244 20.77 -11.72 3.53
C ALA A 244 20.38 -12.62 2.36
N LEU A 245 21.28 -12.86 1.41
CA LEU A 245 21.05 -13.74 0.27
C LEU A 245 20.83 -15.19 0.69
N GLU A 246 21.66 -15.71 1.64
CA GLU A 246 21.55 -17.07 2.14
C GLU A 246 20.23 -17.30 2.87
N GLN A 247 19.80 -16.36 3.70
CA GLN A 247 18.52 -16.45 4.39
C GLN A 247 17.35 -16.55 3.40
N ILE A 248 17.34 -15.71 2.35
CA ILE A 248 16.27 -15.75 1.33
C ILE A 248 16.36 -17.01 0.46
N SER A 249 17.58 -17.48 0.13
CA SER A 249 17.76 -18.66 -0.72
C SER A 249 17.20 -19.93 -0.07
N ARG A 250 17.33 -20.06 1.25
CA ARG A 250 16.88 -21.22 2.05
C ARG A 250 15.36 -21.24 2.27
N ARG A 251 14.65 -20.12 2.04
CA ARG A 251 13.21 -20.05 2.29
C ARG A 251 12.41 -20.70 1.17
N PRO A 252 11.28 -21.33 1.50
CA PRO A 252 10.31 -21.78 0.51
C PRO A 252 9.84 -20.58 -0.32
N LYS A 253 9.77 -20.77 -1.63
CA LYS A 253 9.28 -19.75 -2.58
C LYS A 253 8.02 -20.27 -3.26
N PRO A 254 6.86 -20.20 -2.58
CA PRO A 254 5.61 -20.71 -3.13
C PRO A 254 5.22 -19.91 -4.38
N ALA A 255 4.60 -20.59 -5.33
CA ALA A 255 4.06 -19.94 -6.52
C ALA A 255 2.97 -18.92 -6.15
N ALA A 256 2.78 -17.90 -7.00
CA ALA A 256 1.77 -16.87 -6.76
C ALA A 256 0.36 -17.45 -6.54
N ARG A 257 0.00 -18.53 -7.27
CA ARG A 257 -1.29 -19.23 -7.11
C ARG A 257 -1.42 -19.88 -5.73
N GLU A 258 -0.36 -20.48 -5.22
CA GLU A 258 -0.35 -21.08 -3.88
C GLU A 258 -0.50 -20.01 -2.80
N LEU A 259 0.23 -18.91 -2.92
CA LEU A 259 0.10 -17.76 -2.02
C LEU A 259 -1.30 -17.13 -2.09
N ALA A 260 -1.88 -16.99 -3.29
CA ALA A 260 -3.25 -16.52 -3.45
C ALA A 260 -4.23 -17.42 -2.69
N ASN A 261 -4.11 -18.74 -2.83
CA ASN A 261 -4.95 -19.68 -2.09
C ASN A 261 -4.81 -19.56 -0.57
N ARG A 262 -3.59 -19.40 -0.08
CA ARG A 262 -3.32 -19.21 1.36
C ARG A 262 -3.90 -17.89 1.88
N LEU A 263 -3.73 -16.78 1.15
CA LEU A 263 -4.27 -15.48 1.51
C LEU A 263 -5.80 -15.47 1.49
N GLN A 264 -6.42 -16.04 0.47
CA GLN A 264 -7.88 -16.15 0.38
C GLN A 264 -8.44 -17.01 1.53
N GLY A 265 -7.76 -18.12 1.88
CA GLY A 265 -8.13 -18.95 3.03
C GLY A 265 -8.02 -18.21 4.36
N ALA A 266 -6.92 -17.48 4.57
CA ALA A 266 -6.71 -16.66 5.77
C ALA A 266 -7.76 -15.53 5.87
N TYR A 267 -8.09 -14.90 4.75
CA TYR A 267 -9.13 -13.88 4.69
C TYR A 267 -10.52 -14.41 5.04
N LEU A 268 -10.93 -15.57 4.49
CA LEU A 268 -12.20 -16.21 4.85
C LEU A 268 -12.26 -16.58 6.34
N THR A 269 -11.15 -17.08 6.89
CA THR A 269 -11.06 -17.38 8.33
C THR A 269 -11.26 -16.11 9.15
N LEU A 270 -10.62 -15.00 8.74
CA LEU A 270 -10.79 -13.71 9.39
C LEU A 270 -12.25 -13.23 9.32
N LEU A 271 -12.93 -13.33 8.17
CA LEU A 271 -14.34 -12.96 8.07
C LEU A 271 -15.25 -13.79 9.00
N ARG A 272 -14.96 -15.08 9.14
CA ARG A 272 -15.72 -15.95 10.07
C ARG A 272 -15.53 -15.51 11.51
N THR A 273 -14.29 -15.22 11.93
CA THR A 273 -14.03 -14.72 13.29
C THR A 273 -14.64 -13.36 13.54
N GLN A 274 -14.71 -12.50 12.54
CA GLN A 274 -15.36 -11.18 12.68
C GLN A 274 -16.88 -11.25 12.89
N THR A 275 -17.55 -12.32 12.44
CA THR A 275 -18.98 -12.49 12.77
C THR A 275 -19.20 -12.70 14.26
N ASP A 276 -18.19 -13.21 14.96
CA ASP A 276 -18.28 -13.57 16.38
C ASP A 276 -17.67 -12.48 17.30
N ASP A 277 -16.70 -11.69 16.80
CA ASP A 277 -16.06 -10.59 17.53
C ASP A 277 -16.29 -9.22 16.86
N PRO A 278 -17.25 -8.44 17.36
CA PRO A 278 -17.60 -7.13 16.78
C PRO A 278 -16.54 -6.04 16.92
N GLN A 279 -15.58 -6.19 17.85
CA GLN A 279 -14.56 -5.15 18.06
C GLN A 279 -13.48 -5.17 16.97
N ALA A 280 -13.32 -6.30 16.29
CA ALA A 280 -12.35 -6.50 15.22
C ALA A 280 -12.89 -6.17 13.81
N TRP A 281 -14.02 -5.47 13.69
CA TRP A 281 -14.67 -5.25 12.40
C TRP A 281 -13.93 -4.25 11.52
N TYR A 282 -13.59 -4.68 10.31
CA TYR A 282 -13.13 -3.83 9.22
C TYR A 282 -14.33 -3.22 8.47
N SER A 283 -14.11 -2.09 7.79
CA SER A 283 -15.17 -1.37 7.09
C SER A 283 -15.69 -2.14 5.87
N ARG A 284 -16.97 -1.96 5.57
CA ARG A 284 -17.69 -2.66 4.50
C ARG A 284 -17.06 -2.46 3.14
N ASP A 285 -16.67 -1.22 2.80
CA ASP A 285 -16.04 -0.87 1.52
C ASP A 285 -14.75 -1.64 1.29
N VAL A 286 -13.87 -1.75 2.28
CA VAL A 286 -12.64 -2.54 2.22
C VAL A 286 -12.93 -4.03 2.03
N LEU A 287 -13.85 -4.58 2.82
CA LEU A 287 -14.21 -6.00 2.72
C LEU A 287 -14.89 -6.33 1.39
N ALA A 288 -15.78 -5.47 0.90
CA ALA A 288 -16.43 -5.64 -0.40
C ALA A 288 -15.41 -5.61 -1.55
N GLY A 289 -14.45 -4.69 -1.50
CA GLY A 289 -13.36 -4.62 -2.47
C GLY A 289 -12.48 -5.86 -2.45
N LEU A 290 -12.11 -6.37 -1.27
CA LEU A 290 -11.32 -7.60 -1.15
C LEU A 290 -12.07 -8.84 -1.65
N ASN A 291 -13.39 -8.92 -1.42
CA ASN A 291 -14.21 -10.02 -1.93
C ASN A 291 -14.11 -10.15 -3.45
N ARG A 292 -13.91 -9.05 -4.18
CA ARG A 292 -13.75 -9.09 -5.64
C ARG A 292 -12.48 -9.80 -6.10
N SER A 293 -11.44 -9.80 -5.28
CA SER A 293 -10.18 -10.50 -5.58
C SER A 293 -10.19 -12.00 -5.27
N LEU A 294 -11.33 -12.51 -4.74
CA LEU A 294 -11.51 -13.93 -4.46
C LEU A 294 -11.93 -14.72 -5.71
N ASP A 295 -11.56 -15.98 -5.73
CA ASP A 295 -12.13 -16.95 -6.67
C ASP A 295 -13.67 -16.98 -6.55
N PRO A 296 -14.41 -17.20 -7.65
CA PRO A 296 -15.89 -17.09 -7.66
C PRO A 296 -16.60 -17.90 -6.56
N TRP A 297 -16.11 -19.12 -6.27
CA TRP A 297 -16.72 -19.98 -5.24
C TRP A 297 -16.46 -19.46 -3.81
N ARG A 298 -15.29 -18.84 -3.53
CA ARG A 298 -14.97 -18.22 -2.25
C ARG A 298 -15.70 -16.89 -2.08
N ARG A 299 -15.88 -16.14 -3.16
CA ARG A 299 -16.59 -14.87 -3.17
C ARG A 299 -18.02 -15.02 -2.65
N GLY A 300 -18.75 -16.02 -3.12
CA GLY A 300 -20.12 -16.28 -2.65
C GLY A 300 -20.22 -16.51 -1.13
N GLU A 301 -19.22 -17.16 -0.53
CA GLU A 301 -19.14 -17.31 0.93
C GLU A 301 -18.80 -15.98 1.61
N ALA A 302 -17.77 -15.28 1.13
CA ALA A 302 -17.34 -14.00 1.66
C ALA A 302 -18.46 -12.96 1.65
N ASP A 303 -19.25 -12.89 0.58
CA ASP A 303 -20.38 -11.97 0.47
C ASP A 303 -21.51 -12.30 1.46
N ARG A 304 -21.72 -13.58 1.76
CA ARG A 304 -22.67 -13.97 2.83
C ARG A 304 -22.17 -13.55 4.22
N LEU A 305 -20.87 -13.75 4.48
CA LEU A 305 -20.25 -13.33 5.74
C LEU A 305 -20.28 -11.82 5.89
N LEU A 306 -19.94 -11.07 4.84
CA LEU A 306 -20.00 -9.61 4.83
C LEU A 306 -21.40 -9.09 5.17
N ARG A 307 -22.46 -9.66 4.56
CA ARG A 307 -23.85 -9.28 4.89
C ARG A 307 -24.15 -9.50 6.39
N ARG A 308 -23.72 -10.62 6.96
CA ARG A 308 -23.89 -10.90 8.40
C ARG A 308 -23.15 -9.90 9.27
N ILE A 309 -21.90 -9.58 8.93
CA ILE A 309 -21.09 -8.57 9.62
C ILE A 309 -21.81 -7.22 9.59
N CYS A 310 -22.24 -6.75 8.40
CA CYS A 310 -22.96 -5.48 8.29
C CYS A 310 -24.27 -5.44 9.07
N GLN A 311 -25.05 -6.52 9.07
CA GLN A 311 -26.26 -6.63 9.89
C GLN A 311 -25.97 -6.55 11.38
N ALA A 312 -24.95 -7.26 11.86
CA ALA A 312 -24.54 -7.22 13.25
C ALA A 312 -24.02 -5.84 13.67
N MET A 313 -23.26 -5.16 12.77
CA MET A 313 -22.81 -3.78 13.00
C MET A 313 -23.98 -2.80 13.10
N ALA A 314 -24.96 -2.90 12.19
CA ALA A 314 -26.14 -2.05 12.21
C ALA A 314 -26.99 -2.20 13.48
N GLN A 315 -27.13 -3.45 13.99
CA GLN A 315 -27.88 -3.73 15.23
C GLN A 315 -27.19 -3.20 16.49
N ARG A 316 -25.86 -3.00 16.46
CA ARG A 316 -25.08 -2.54 17.61
C ARG A 316 -24.70 -1.06 17.54
N SER A 317 -24.92 -0.39 16.41
CA SER A 317 -24.84 1.07 16.37
C SER A 317 -25.98 1.61 17.23
N PRO A 318 -25.72 2.27 18.35
CA PRO A 318 -26.79 2.83 19.13
C PRO A 318 -27.53 3.83 18.25
N GLU A 319 -28.84 3.68 18.10
CA GLU A 319 -29.75 4.76 17.72
C GLU A 319 -29.70 5.81 18.85
N GLY A 320 -28.61 6.56 18.89
CA GLY A 320 -28.33 7.61 19.81
C GLY A 320 -27.81 8.80 19.02
N GLY A 321 -28.71 9.45 18.30
CA GLY A 321 -28.47 10.83 17.93
C GLY A 321 -28.08 11.61 19.20
N PRO A 322 -27.17 12.61 19.12
CA PRO A 322 -26.86 13.47 20.24
C PRO A 322 -28.19 14.05 20.74
N GLY A 323 -28.56 13.71 21.95
CA GLY A 323 -29.74 14.21 22.60
C GLY A 323 -29.80 15.72 22.43
N ALA A 324 -30.87 16.21 21.83
CA ALA A 324 -31.19 17.62 21.86
C ALA A 324 -31.12 18.08 23.31
N PRO A 325 -30.42 19.19 23.64
CA PRO A 325 -30.41 19.68 25.02
C PRO A 325 -31.85 19.97 25.39
N ALA A 326 -32.35 19.24 26.38
CA ALA A 326 -33.62 19.52 27.00
C ALA A 326 -33.57 20.97 27.47
N GLY A 327 -34.30 21.84 26.81
CA GLY A 327 -34.55 23.19 27.23
C GLY A 327 -35.18 23.10 28.63
N LYS A 328 -34.46 23.60 29.62
CA LYS A 328 -35.07 23.88 30.95
C LYS A 328 -35.92 25.14 30.82
N PRO A 329 -37.11 25.16 31.56
CA PRO A 329 -38.02 26.26 31.55
C PRO A 329 -37.45 27.56 32.11
#